data_10d30933df6cf85ec9979066abbea5e7
#
_entry.id   10d30933df6cf85ec9979066abbea5e7
#
_cell.length_a   1.000
_cell.length_b   1.000
_cell.length_c   1.000
_cell.angle_alpha   90.00
_cell.angle_beta   90.00
_cell.angle_gamma   90.00
#
_symmetry.space_group_name_H-M   'P 1'
#
loop_
_entity.id
_entity.type
_entity.pdbx_description
1 polymer ?
#
loop_
_entity_poly.entity_id
_entity_poly.type
_entity_poly.pdbx_seq_one_letter_code
_entity_poly.pdbx_strand_id
1 'polypeptide(L)'
;GRCVGVVEAWALRIKKWTTLAWSFLTLGIGLGSWWAYYELGWGGWWFWDPVENSSLVPWLIATALIHSAIVTNKRNIFVNWTILLSVLAVIGSFIGMFLVRSGILTSVHTFALDPERGLILLMLTFLISIYSFYLFFRADIISKEEADYSFFSKEFFLLINNALLLILAIVILFGTIYPIIYDIFTGGKSITVGAPYFNLTTVPIAFFIAFFQGYGILTFWGKSKKDNYFYLTCLGIVFILTFFFTYTLFNYPDIFSTASYLMFAAIISGLVVYIYRNSKNSILLFNNLGMVTAHFGIAVMILGIGVVSSFSQNKEVIIGKGEFTNLNNYNIKLVDEDKQNFSNYYAQVVQFEVIDNTTKNKIGLKPEKSFYPASNNMMTESDIYVSPKEDLYISLSEKLDSGKWIAKIQIKPFVRLIWLGALIMTIGGFLAVFRRTKYE
;
A
#
# COMPACT_ATOMS: atom_id res chain seq x y z
N GLY A 1 4.39 14.43 -38.97
CA GLY A 1 3.19 14.95 -38.24
C GLY A 1 2.11 13.91 -37.93
N ARG A 2 1.79 12.99 -38.88
CA ARG A 2 0.70 12.01 -38.68
C ARG A 2 1.04 10.94 -37.63
N CYS A 3 2.29 10.49 -37.54
CA CYS A 3 2.68 9.46 -36.54
C CYS A 3 2.70 10.00 -35.12
N VAL A 4 3.07 11.26 -34.90
CA VAL A 4 3.10 11.90 -33.59
C VAL A 4 1.70 11.92 -32.94
N GLY A 5 0.69 12.35 -33.67
CA GLY A 5 -0.69 12.38 -33.18
C GLY A 5 -1.27 11.00 -32.81
N VAL A 6 -0.81 9.92 -33.50
CA VAL A 6 -1.22 8.55 -33.16
C VAL A 6 -0.62 8.10 -31.82
N VAL A 7 0.66 8.38 -31.58
CA VAL A 7 1.34 8.04 -30.31
C VAL A 7 0.73 8.81 -29.14
N GLU A 8 0.48 10.10 -29.31
CA GLU A 8 -0.15 10.94 -28.28
C GLU A 8 -1.56 10.43 -27.92
N ALA A 9 -2.39 10.13 -28.92
CA ALA A 9 -3.74 9.60 -28.71
C ALA A 9 -3.71 8.21 -28.03
N TRP A 10 -2.76 7.34 -28.42
CA TRP A 10 -2.55 6.05 -27.79
C TRP A 10 -2.13 6.21 -26.33
N ALA A 11 -1.13 7.03 -26.03
CA ALA A 11 -0.65 7.28 -24.67
C ALA A 11 -1.75 7.86 -23.78
N LEU A 12 -2.60 8.74 -24.33
CA LEU A 12 -3.74 9.28 -23.59
C LEU A 12 -4.76 8.19 -23.21
N ARG A 13 -5.07 7.26 -24.14
CA ARG A 13 -5.96 6.13 -23.88
C ARG A 13 -5.38 5.20 -22.81
N ILE A 14 -4.11 4.82 -22.93
CA ILE A 14 -3.41 4.00 -21.94
C ILE A 14 -3.47 4.67 -20.56
N LYS A 15 -3.11 5.93 -20.48
CA LYS A 15 -3.19 6.71 -19.23
C LYS A 15 -4.60 6.62 -18.61
N LYS A 16 -5.66 6.90 -19.41
CA LYS A 16 -7.04 6.93 -18.93
C LYS A 16 -7.48 5.59 -18.36
N TRP A 17 -7.31 4.50 -19.10
CA TRP A 17 -7.73 3.17 -18.69
C TRP A 17 -6.89 2.62 -17.54
N THR A 18 -5.58 2.85 -17.58
CA THR A 18 -4.68 2.44 -16.48
C THR A 18 -5.02 3.20 -15.18
N THR A 19 -5.29 4.51 -15.26
CA THR A 19 -5.68 5.29 -14.07
C THR A 19 -7.01 4.79 -13.51
N LEU A 20 -7.97 4.42 -14.36
CA LEU A 20 -9.24 3.86 -13.91
C LEU A 20 -9.04 2.51 -13.19
N ALA A 21 -8.30 1.60 -13.81
CA ALA A 21 -7.97 0.29 -13.21
C ALA A 21 -7.18 0.46 -11.91
N TRP A 22 -6.20 1.35 -11.89
CA TRP A 22 -5.41 1.70 -10.72
C TRP A 22 -6.27 2.24 -9.57
N SER A 23 -7.29 3.06 -9.88
CA SER A 23 -8.20 3.60 -8.85
C SER A 23 -9.01 2.49 -8.19
N PHE A 24 -9.55 1.55 -8.98
CA PHE A 24 -10.26 0.39 -8.43
C PHE A 24 -9.32 -0.55 -7.66
N LEU A 25 -8.10 -0.74 -8.14
CA LEU A 25 -7.12 -1.58 -7.45
C LEU A 25 -6.67 -0.93 -6.12
N THR A 26 -6.50 0.40 -6.09
CA THR A 26 -6.22 1.16 -4.86
C THR A 26 -7.34 0.98 -3.84
N LEU A 27 -8.59 1.10 -4.28
CA LEU A 27 -9.75 0.87 -3.44
C LEU A 27 -9.80 -0.57 -2.93
N GLY A 28 -9.55 -1.54 -3.81
CA GLY A 28 -9.54 -2.96 -3.47
C GLY A 28 -8.47 -3.32 -2.44
N ILE A 29 -7.24 -2.82 -2.61
CA ILE A 29 -6.15 -3.01 -1.64
C ILE A 29 -6.51 -2.36 -0.29
N GLY A 30 -7.04 -1.12 -0.31
CA GLY A 30 -7.45 -0.43 0.91
C GLY A 30 -8.56 -1.15 1.67
N LEU A 31 -9.60 -1.61 0.96
CA LEU A 31 -10.71 -2.38 1.55
C LEU A 31 -10.26 -3.76 2.03
N GLY A 32 -9.37 -4.44 1.30
CA GLY A 32 -8.80 -5.73 1.71
C GLY A 32 -7.98 -5.63 2.99
N SER A 33 -7.13 -4.60 3.09
CA SER A 33 -6.37 -4.29 4.30
C SER A 33 -7.30 -3.95 5.49
N TRP A 34 -8.34 -3.16 5.24
CA TRP A 34 -9.35 -2.83 6.26
C TRP A 34 -10.11 -4.07 6.72
N TRP A 35 -10.56 -4.93 5.79
CA TRP A 35 -11.21 -6.20 6.10
C TRP A 35 -10.29 -7.11 6.95
N ALA A 36 -9.03 -7.30 6.55
CA ALA A 36 -8.06 -8.13 7.27
C ALA A 36 -7.83 -7.62 8.71
N TYR A 37 -7.85 -6.32 8.93
CA TYR A 37 -7.71 -5.72 10.25
C TYR A 37 -8.87 -6.08 11.18
N TYR A 38 -10.10 -6.13 10.65
CA TYR A 38 -11.29 -6.44 11.46
C TYR A 38 -11.47 -7.95 11.66
N GLU A 39 -11.24 -8.76 10.63
CA GLU A 39 -11.64 -10.17 10.62
C GLU A 39 -10.55 -11.15 11.06
N LEU A 40 -9.28 -10.85 10.81
CA LEU A 40 -8.25 -11.88 10.99
C LEU A 40 -7.67 -11.96 12.41
N GLY A 41 -8.04 -11.07 13.30
CA GLY A 41 -7.54 -11.10 14.69
C GLY A 41 -6.04 -10.79 14.87
N TRP A 42 -5.33 -10.41 13.80
CA TRP A 42 -3.87 -10.19 13.84
C TRP A 42 -3.46 -8.86 14.45
N GLY A 43 -4.36 -7.86 14.41
CA GLY A 43 -4.13 -6.53 14.96
C GLY A 43 -3.14 -5.69 14.18
N GLY A 44 -3.07 -5.88 12.87
CA GLY A 44 -2.27 -5.08 11.96
C GLY A 44 -3.03 -4.72 10.69
N TRP A 45 -2.53 -3.75 9.95
CA TRP A 45 -3.14 -3.26 8.72
C TRP A 45 -2.43 -3.80 7.45
N TRP A 46 -1.23 -4.40 7.56
CA TRP A 46 -0.45 -4.99 6.49
C TRP A 46 0.54 -6.01 7.04
N PHE A 47 0.63 -7.18 6.45
CA PHE A 47 1.41 -8.32 6.96
C PHE A 47 2.44 -8.84 5.98
N TRP A 48 2.56 -8.23 4.81
CA TRP A 48 3.36 -8.76 3.70
C TRP A 48 2.94 -10.17 3.29
N ASP A 49 1.66 -10.47 3.48
CA ASP A 49 1.08 -11.73 3.04
C ASP A 49 1.19 -11.86 1.51
N PRO A 50 1.40 -13.09 0.96
CA PRO A 50 1.49 -13.29 -0.48
C PRO A 50 0.33 -12.74 -1.28
N VAL A 51 -0.89 -12.76 -0.76
CA VAL A 51 -2.08 -12.19 -1.43
C VAL A 51 -2.05 -10.65 -1.42
N GLU A 52 -1.67 -10.05 -0.31
CA GLU A 52 -1.44 -8.59 -0.23
C GLU A 52 -0.37 -8.16 -1.24
N ASN A 53 0.78 -8.84 -1.25
CA ASN A 53 1.89 -8.55 -2.14
C ASN A 53 1.50 -8.75 -3.62
N SER A 54 0.70 -9.78 -3.93
CA SER A 54 0.24 -10.08 -5.29
C SER A 54 -0.62 -8.98 -5.90
N SER A 55 -1.32 -8.21 -5.08
CA SER A 55 -2.10 -7.04 -5.50
C SER A 55 -1.24 -5.76 -5.58
N LEU A 56 -0.25 -5.62 -4.70
CA LEU A 56 0.64 -4.46 -4.64
C LEU A 56 1.60 -4.39 -5.84
N VAL A 57 2.11 -5.52 -6.33
CA VAL A 57 3.03 -5.56 -7.47
C VAL A 57 2.42 -4.93 -8.73
N PRO A 58 1.25 -5.35 -9.26
CA PRO A 58 0.64 -4.70 -10.41
C PRO A 58 0.24 -3.25 -10.13
N TRP A 59 -0.10 -2.88 -8.89
CA TRP A 59 -0.38 -1.50 -8.49
C TRP A 59 0.85 -0.59 -8.66
N LEU A 60 2.03 -1.04 -8.26
CA LEU A 60 3.30 -0.30 -8.43
C LEU A 60 3.65 -0.12 -9.90
N ILE A 61 3.53 -1.19 -10.70
CA ILE A 61 3.81 -1.14 -12.14
C ILE A 61 2.80 -0.23 -12.85
N ALA A 62 1.51 -0.29 -12.49
CA ALA A 62 0.49 0.58 -13.05
C ALA A 62 0.73 2.06 -12.67
N THR A 63 1.24 2.33 -11.46
CA THR A 63 1.66 3.67 -11.04
C THR A 63 2.79 4.19 -11.94
N ALA A 64 3.82 3.39 -12.19
CA ALA A 64 4.90 3.73 -13.11
C ALA A 64 4.38 3.96 -14.54
N LEU A 65 3.46 3.11 -15.01
CA LEU A 65 2.84 3.21 -16.33
C LEU A 65 2.05 4.52 -16.50
N ILE A 66 1.28 4.94 -15.52
CA ILE A 66 0.54 6.22 -15.55
C ILE A 66 1.52 7.38 -15.74
N HIS A 67 2.61 7.40 -14.98
CA HIS A 67 3.62 8.45 -15.05
C HIS A 67 4.37 8.43 -16.41
N SER A 68 4.72 7.24 -16.90
CA SER A 68 5.34 7.10 -18.23
C SER A 68 4.42 7.55 -19.37
N ALA A 69 3.14 7.17 -19.31
CA ALA A 69 2.15 7.57 -20.31
C ALA A 69 1.91 9.09 -20.34
N ILE A 70 2.05 9.78 -19.19
CA ILE A 70 2.00 11.25 -19.14
C ILE A 70 3.17 11.87 -19.91
N VAL A 71 4.38 11.33 -19.75
CA VAL A 71 5.57 11.81 -20.49
C VAL A 71 5.43 11.55 -21.97
N THR A 72 5.02 10.34 -22.34
CA THR A 72 4.79 9.94 -23.74
C THR A 72 3.74 10.84 -24.41
N ASN A 73 2.62 11.09 -23.73
CA ASN A 73 1.57 11.97 -24.27
C ASN A 73 2.02 13.43 -24.45
N LYS A 74 2.85 13.95 -23.53
CA LYS A 74 3.24 15.38 -23.56
C LYS A 74 4.51 15.67 -24.35
N ARG A 75 5.43 14.72 -24.42
CA ARG A 75 6.78 14.92 -24.95
C ARG A 75 7.15 13.98 -26.07
N ASN A 76 6.31 12.98 -26.36
CA ASN A 76 6.55 11.92 -27.33
C ASN A 76 7.86 11.13 -27.12
N ILE A 77 8.33 11.08 -25.87
CA ILE A 77 9.47 10.29 -25.41
C ILE A 77 8.99 9.17 -24.47
N PHE A 78 9.85 8.20 -24.15
CA PHE A 78 9.53 7.03 -23.31
C PHE A 78 8.50 6.06 -23.94
N VAL A 79 8.29 6.08 -25.24
CA VAL A 79 7.29 5.22 -25.92
C VAL A 79 7.57 3.75 -25.61
N ASN A 80 8.80 3.27 -25.83
CA ASN A 80 9.19 1.88 -25.57
C ASN A 80 9.05 1.52 -24.09
N TRP A 81 9.41 2.45 -23.21
CA TRP A 81 9.26 2.28 -21.77
C TRP A 81 7.79 2.16 -21.35
N THR A 82 6.91 2.98 -21.93
CA THR A 82 5.46 2.93 -21.69
C THR A 82 4.85 1.61 -22.18
N ILE A 83 5.29 1.10 -23.34
CA ILE A 83 4.84 -0.19 -23.85
C ILE A 83 5.32 -1.33 -22.94
N LEU A 84 6.60 -1.32 -22.54
CA LEU A 84 7.16 -2.32 -21.63
C LEU A 84 6.38 -2.35 -20.30
N LEU A 85 6.14 -1.20 -19.69
CA LEU A 85 5.37 -1.11 -18.45
C LEU A 85 3.92 -1.58 -18.64
N SER A 86 3.31 -1.36 -19.81
CA SER A 86 1.97 -1.87 -20.12
C SER A 86 1.96 -3.40 -20.13
N VAL A 87 2.94 -4.02 -20.78
CA VAL A 87 3.11 -5.47 -20.81
C VAL A 87 3.35 -6.02 -19.39
N LEU A 88 4.25 -5.41 -18.64
CA LEU A 88 4.57 -5.84 -17.27
C LEU A 88 3.38 -5.70 -16.32
N ALA A 89 2.55 -4.65 -16.46
CA ALA A 89 1.35 -4.47 -15.63
C ALA A 89 0.33 -5.60 -15.85
N VAL A 90 0.12 -6.00 -17.10
CA VAL A 90 -0.76 -7.13 -17.45
C VAL A 90 -0.18 -8.45 -16.91
N ILE A 91 1.10 -8.71 -17.16
CA ILE A 91 1.78 -9.93 -16.65
C ILE A 91 1.75 -9.98 -15.12
N GLY A 92 2.03 -8.86 -14.45
CA GLY A 92 1.97 -8.77 -12.99
C GLY A 92 0.58 -9.09 -12.43
N SER A 93 -0.48 -8.64 -13.12
CA SER A 93 -1.87 -8.97 -12.74
C SER A 93 -2.17 -10.47 -12.89
N PHE A 94 -1.71 -11.10 -13.97
CA PHE A 94 -1.86 -12.55 -14.17
C PHE A 94 -1.06 -13.37 -13.16
N ILE A 95 0.18 -12.97 -12.85
CA ILE A 95 1.00 -13.58 -11.80
C ILE A 95 0.27 -13.47 -10.45
N GLY A 96 -0.29 -12.31 -10.12
CA GLY A 96 -1.08 -12.11 -8.91
C GLY A 96 -2.27 -13.06 -8.83
N MET A 97 -3.05 -13.20 -9.90
CA MET A 97 -4.17 -14.15 -9.96
C MET A 97 -3.70 -15.61 -9.79
N PHE A 98 -2.58 -15.98 -10.40
CA PHE A 98 -1.98 -17.29 -10.25
C PHE A 98 -1.58 -17.57 -8.79
N LEU A 99 -0.86 -16.65 -8.15
CA LEU A 99 -0.41 -16.82 -6.76
C LEU A 99 -1.58 -16.99 -5.79
N VAL A 100 -2.65 -16.25 -5.98
CA VAL A 100 -3.85 -16.32 -5.13
C VAL A 100 -4.64 -17.61 -5.34
N ARG A 101 -4.71 -18.14 -6.56
CA ARG A 101 -5.56 -19.30 -6.91
C ARG A 101 -4.86 -20.63 -6.85
N SER A 102 -3.55 -20.68 -7.04
CA SER A 102 -2.79 -21.93 -7.14
C SER A 102 -2.72 -22.72 -5.83
N GLY A 103 -2.85 -22.04 -4.69
CA GLY A 103 -2.62 -22.67 -3.38
C GLY A 103 -1.17 -23.09 -3.11
N ILE A 104 -0.23 -22.66 -3.96
CA ILE A 104 1.19 -22.98 -3.79
C ILE A 104 1.77 -22.21 -2.59
N LEU A 105 1.28 -20.99 -2.36
CA LEU A 105 1.65 -20.19 -1.20
C LEU A 105 0.61 -20.32 -0.10
N THR A 106 1.06 -20.60 1.11
CA THR A 106 0.21 -20.55 2.30
C THR A 106 -0.13 -19.11 2.61
N SER A 107 -1.41 -18.78 2.52
CA SER A 107 -1.97 -17.50 2.91
C SER A 107 -3.33 -17.71 3.55
N VAL A 108 -3.64 -16.97 4.59
CA VAL A 108 -4.97 -16.97 5.22
C VAL A 108 -6.05 -16.34 4.35
N HIS A 109 -5.65 -15.58 3.32
CA HIS A 109 -6.55 -15.02 2.31
C HIS A 109 -6.87 -16.01 1.17
N THR A 110 -6.30 -17.21 1.17
CA THR A 110 -6.58 -18.23 0.16
C THR A 110 -7.81 -19.03 0.55
N PHE A 111 -8.96 -18.63 0.03
CA PHE A 111 -10.25 -19.28 0.33
C PHE A 111 -10.52 -20.55 -0.49
N ALA A 112 -9.80 -20.80 -1.56
CA ALA A 112 -9.98 -22.00 -2.40
C ALA A 112 -8.64 -22.40 -3.02
N LEU A 113 -8.15 -23.55 -2.62
CA LEU A 113 -7.00 -24.19 -3.24
C LEU A 113 -7.48 -24.93 -4.48
N ASP A 114 -7.06 -24.49 -5.65
CA ASP A 114 -7.41 -25.15 -6.92
C ASP A 114 -6.15 -25.23 -7.82
N PRO A 115 -5.29 -26.24 -7.57
CA PRO A 115 -4.04 -26.39 -8.31
C PRO A 115 -4.24 -26.57 -9.82
N GLU A 116 -5.34 -27.21 -10.25
CA GLU A 116 -5.61 -27.43 -11.68
C GLU A 116 -5.89 -26.12 -12.40
N ARG A 117 -6.77 -25.29 -11.85
CA ARG A 117 -7.01 -23.94 -12.40
C ARG A 117 -5.79 -23.04 -12.25
N GLY A 118 -5.02 -23.19 -11.18
CA GLY A 118 -3.72 -22.52 -11.01
C GLY A 118 -2.76 -22.83 -12.15
N LEU A 119 -2.63 -24.10 -12.54
CA LEU A 119 -1.76 -24.51 -13.65
C LEU A 119 -2.24 -23.92 -14.99
N ILE A 120 -3.54 -23.88 -15.26
CA ILE A 120 -4.11 -23.26 -16.46
C ILE A 120 -3.76 -21.76 -16.50
N LEU A 121 -3.91 -21.05 -15.37
CA LEU A 121 -3.54 -19.64 -15.27
C LEU A 121 -2.04 -19.42 -15.50
N LEU A 122 -1.19 -20.31 -14.98
CA LEU A 122 0.26 -20.24 -15.20
C LEU A 122 0.61 -20.41 -16.68
N MET A 123 0.04 -21.42 -17.35
CA MET A 123 0.25 -21.64 -18.79
C MET A 123 -0.25 -20.43 -19.61
N LEU A 124 -1.41 -19.89 -19.30
CA LEU A 124 -1.96 -18.71 -19.96
C LEU A 124 -1.03 -17.49 -19.75
N THR A 125 -0.57 -17.27 -18.54
CA THR A 125 0.38 -16.21 -18.19
C THR A 125 1.66 -16.35 -19.00
N PHE A 126 2.20 -17.56 -19.11
CA PHE A 126 3.41 -17.84 -19.86
C PHE A 126 3.22 -17.57 -21.38
N LEU A 127 2.12 -18.02 -21.97
CA LEU A 127 1.82 -17.80 -23.39
C LEU A 127 1.62 -16.31 -23.69
N ILE A 128 0.86 -15.60 -22.85
CA ILE A 128 0.65 -14.16 -23.00
C ILE A 128 1.99 -13.41 -22.86
N SER A 129 2.83 -13.79 -21.89
CA SER A 129 4.14 -13.18 -21.67
C SER A 129 5.05 -13.35 -22.89
N ILE A 130 5.21 -14.57 -23.37
CA ILE A 130 6.05 -14.85 -24.57
C ILE A 130 5.53 -14.08 -25.78
N TYR A 131 4.23 -14.11 -26.03
CA TYR A 131 3.65 -13.42 -27.18
C TYR A 131 3.82 -11.91 -27.08
N SER A 132 3.60 -11.33 -25.90
CA SER A 132 3.75 -9.89 -25.64
C SER A 132 5.20 -9.44 -25.81
N PHE A 133 6.17 -10.18 -25.27
CA PHE A 133 7.59 -9.89 -25.44
C PHE A 133 8.04 -10.11 -26.88
N TYR A 134 7.56 -11.15 -27.56
CA TYR A 134 7.83 -11.34 -29.00
C TYR A 134 7.38 -10.13 -29.82
N LEU A 135 6.16 -9.63 -29.58
CA LEU A 135 5.66 -8.44 -30.26
C LEU A 135 6.47 -7.20 -29.89
N PHE A 136 6.83 -7.04 -28.62
CA PHE A 136 7.64 -5.92 -28.14
C PHE A 136 9.01 -5.86 -28.82
N PHE A 137 9.72 -6.98 -28.91
CA PHE A 137 11.05 -7.04 -29.54
C PHE A 137 11.00 -6.97 -31.09
N ARG A 138 9.89 -7.42 -31.69
CA ARG A 138 9.71 -7.35 -33.15
C ARG A 138 9.22 -5.98 -33.61
N ALA A 139 8.58 -5.22 -32.75
CA ALA A 139 8.06 -3.92 -33.10
C ALA A 139 9.24 -2.94 -33.30
N ASP A 140 9.41 -2.45 -34.53
CA ASP A 140 10.36 -1.39 -34.86
C ASP A 140 9.82 -0.04 -34.30
N ILE A 141 9.68 0.02 -32.98
CA ILE A 141 9.16 1.19 -32.29
C ILE A 141 10.31 2.17 -32.12
N ILE A 142 10.62 2.86 -33.17
CA ILE A 142 11.67 3.84 -33.20
C ILE A 142 11.07 5.19 -32.83
N SER A 143 11.20 5.59 -31.60
CA SER A 143 11.28 7.02 -31.29
C SER A 143 12.69 7.49 -31.67
N LYS A 144 12.87 7.90 -32.92
CA LYS A 144 14.15 8.48 -33.39
C LYS A 144 14.41 9.90 -32.88
N GLU A 145 13.55 10.41 -32.03
CA GLU A 145 13.75 11.72 -31.44
C GLU A 145 14.71 11.59 -30.26
N GLU A 146 15.87 12.23 -30.39
CA GLU A 146 16.79 12.43 -29.30
C GLU A 146 16.04 13.07 -28.14
N ALA A 147 16.06 12.40 -26.99
CA ALA A 147 15.37 12.88 -25.79
C ALA A 147 16.14 14.10 -25.23
N ASP A 148 15.83 15.30 -25.75
CA ASP A 148 16.41 16.56 -25.26
C ASP A 148 15.73 16.97 -23.93
N TYR A 149 16.21 16.41 -22.83
CA TYR A 149 15.84 16.85 -21.49
C TYR A 149 17.07 16.86 -20.57
N SER A 150 17.11 17.82 -19.67
CA SER A 150 18.24 18.00 -18.75
C SER A 150 18.05 17.18 -17.47
N PHE A 151 19.18 16.90 -16.77
CA PHE A 151 19.15 16.52 -15.38
C PHE A 151 18.34 17.58 -14.60
N PHE A 152 17.56 17.12 -13.62
CA PHE A 152 16.61 17.94 -12.84
C PHE A 152 15.40 18.47 -13.61
N SER A 153 15.09 17.90 -14.79
CA SER A 153 13.82 18.14 -15.49
C SER A 153 12.71 17.23 -14.93
N LYS A 154 11.46 17.54 -15.28
CA LYS A 154 10.31 16.71 -14.90
C LYS A 154 10.41 15.30 -15.48
N GLU A 155 10.89 15.18 -16.71
CA GLU A 155 11.10 13.91 -17.40
C GLU A 155 12.09 13.03 -16.64
N PHE A 156 13.20 13.61 -16.18
CA PHE A 156 14.22 12.90 -15.42
C PHE A 156 13.67 12.34 -14.09
N PHE A 157 12.94 13.15 -13.32
CA PHE A 157 12.35 12.67 -12.06
C PHE A 157 11.26 11.63 -12.27
N LEU A 158 10.46 11.75 -13.33
CA LEU A 158 9.47 10.74 -13.67
C LEU A 158 10.13 9.42 -14.11
N LEU A 159 11.26 9.48 -14.82
CA LEU A 159 12.01 8.29 -15.18
C LEU A 159 12.59 7.58 -13.96
N ILE A 160 13.26 8.33 -13.06
CA ILE A 160 13.78 7.76 -11.80
C ILE A 160 12.65 7.16 -10.97
N ASN A 161 11.55 7.88 -10.81
CA ASN A 161 10.39 7.39 -10.06
C ASN A 161 9.85 6.07 -10.65
N ASN A 162 9.74 5.98 -11.98
CA ASN A 162 9.30 4.76 -12.65
C ASN A 162 10.28 3.60 -12.43
N ALA A 163 11.58 3.87 -12.49
CA ALA A 163 12.60 2.86 -12.23
C ALA A 163 12.54 2.36 -10.78
N LEU A 164 12.42 3.26 -9.81
CA LEU A 164 12.31 2.89 -8.40
C LEU A 164 11.02 2.12 -8.10
N LEU A 165 9.88 2.49 -8.69
CA LEU A 165 8.62 1.75 -8.58
C LEU A 165 8.75 0.34 -9.16
N LEU A 166 9.43 0.18 -10.29
CA LEU A 166 9.68 -1.13 -10.87
C LEU A 166 10.64 -1.98 -10.02
N ILE A 167 11.71 -1.39 -9.50
CA ILE A 167 12.63 -2.06 -8.57
C ILE A 167 11.87 -2.52 -7.32
N LEU A 168 11.01 -1.65 -6.75
CA LEU A 168 10.18 -1.98 -5.61
C LEU A 168 9.25 -3.15 -5.91
N ALA A 169 8.60 -3.16 -7.07
CA ALA A 169 7.74 -4.27 -7.52
C ALA A 169 8.53 -5.58 -7.65
N ILE A 170 9.74 -5.54 -8.22
CA ILE A 170 10.62 -6.71 -8.38
C ILE A 170 11.05 -7.26 -7.01
N VAL A 171 11.46 -6.40 -6.08
CA VAL A 171 11.90 -6.80 -4.74
C VAL A 171 10.76 -7.47 -3.96
N ILE A 172 9.54 -6.90 -4.04
CA ILE A 172 8.36 -7.49 -3.39
C ILE A 172 8.00 -8.83 -4.04
N LEU A 173 7.97 -8.90 -5.37
CA LEU A 173 7.67 -10.14 -6.08
C LEU A 173 8.71 -11.22 -5.76
N PHE A 174 9.99 -10.87 -5.76
CA PHE A 174 11.06 -11.81 -5.43
C PHE A 174 10.92 -12.37 -4.02
N GLY A 175 10.72 -11.51 -3.01
CA GLY A 175 10.49 -11.96 -1.63
C GLY A 175 9.25 -12.86 -1.49
N THR A 176 8.21 -12.58 -2.28
CA THR A 176 6.96 -13.35 -2.26
C THR A 176 7.11 -14.75 -2.88
N ILE A 177 7.86 -14.87 -3.98
CA ILE A 177 8.07 -16.15 -4.67
C ILE A 177 9.27 -16.93 -4.14
N TYR A 178 10.16 -16.29 -3.36
CA TYR A 178 11.38 -16.92 -2.86
C TYR A 178 11.15 -18.22 -2.07
N PRO A 179 10.12 -18.34 -1.22
CA PRO A 179 9.80 -19.60 -0.55
C PRO A 179 9.56 -20.76 -1.52
N ILE A 180 8.88 -20.53 -2.64
CA ILE A 180 8.64 -21.55 -3.67
C ILE A 180 9.96 -21.97 -4.34
N ILE A 181 10.79 -20.98 -4.70
CA ILE A 181 12.10 -21.23 -5.31
C ILE A 181 12.96 -22.06 -4.37
N TYR A 182 13.02 -21.68 -3.10
CA TYR A 182 13.81 -22.36 -2.09
C TYR A 182 13.36 -23.82 -1.87
N ASP A 183 12.06 -24.06 -1.81
CA ASP A 183 11.46 -25.39 -1.67
C ASP A 183 11.88 -26.32 -2.82
N ILE A 184 11.79 -25.84 -4.07
CA ILE A 184 12.20 -26.58 -5.28
C ILE A 184 13.69 -26.96 -5.22
N PHE A 185 14.57 -26.04 -4.84
CA PHE A 185 16.02 -26.28 -4.84
C PHE A 185 16.51 -27.11 -3.64
N THR A 186 15.77 -27.11 -2.55
CA THR A 186 16.17 -27.82 -1.31
C THR A 186 15.44 -29.15 -1.10
N GLY A 187 14.55 -29.53 -2.02
CA GLY A 187 13.83 -30.80 -1.98
C GLY A 187 12.83 -30.88 -0.82
N GLY A 188 12.03 -29.83 -0.61
CA GLY A 188 10.91 -29.83 0.35
C GLY A 188 11.20 -29.13 1.67
N LYS A 189 12.28 -28.33 1.77
CA LYS A 189 12.49 -27.47 2.97
C LYS A 189 11.71 -26.19 2.84
N SER A 190 10.83 -25.92 3.80
CA SER A 190 10.08 -24.67 3.85
C SER A 190 10.88 -23.54 4.48
N ILE A 191 10.78 -22.35 3.92
CA ILE A 191 11.26 -21.08 4.49
C ILE A 191 10.15 -20.04 4.43
N THR A 192 10.12 -19.13 5.39
CA THR A 192 9.18 -18.01 5.38
C THR A 192 9.94 -16.70 5.24
N VAL A 193 9.54 -15.88 4.27
CA VAL A 193 10.03 -14.53 4.10
C VAL A 193 8.99 -13.58 4.73
N GLY A 194 9.37 -12.94 5.83
CA GLY A 194 8.46 -12.12 6.63
C GLY A 194 8.75 -10.63 6.56
N ALA A 195 8.04 -9.86 7.39
CA ALA A 195 8.12 -8.41 7.48
C ALA A 195 9.54 -7.83 7.61
N PRO A 196 10.51 -8.45 8.30
CA PRO A 196 11.87 -7.91 8.38
C PRO A 196 12.53 -7.73 7.01
N TYR A 197 12.40 -8.72 6.11
CA TYR A 197 12.92 -8.61 4.75
C TYR A 197 12.24 -7.47 3.98
N PHE A 198 10.92 -7.48 3.97
CA PHE A 198 10.16 -6.49 3.19
C PHE A 198 10.38 -5.07 3.73
N ASN A 199 10.34 -4.87 5.04
CA ASN A 199 10.56 -3.54 5.62
C ASN A 199 11.96 -3.01 5.33
N LEU A 200 12.99 -3.86 5.47
CA LEU A 200 14.38 -3.45 5.24
C LEU A 200 14.65 -3.09 3.77
N THR A 201 14.00 -3.78 2.85
CA THR A 201 14.24 -3.58 1.40
C THR A 201 13.31 -2.52 0.80
N THR A 202 12.04 -2.44 1.25
CA THR A 202 11.05 -1.56 0.62
C THR A 202 11.09 -0.14 1.16
N VAL A 203 11.30 0.05 2.48
CA VAL A 203 11.26 1.40 3.09
C VAL A 203 12.33 2.33 2.53
N PRO A 204 13.60 1.93 2.33
CA PRO A 204 14.59 2.81 1.70
C PRO A 204 14.20 3.21 0.27
N ILE A 205 13.65 2.29 -0.53
CA ILE A 205 13.22 2.58 -1.90
C ILE A 205 12.03 3.55 -1.88
N ALA A 206 11.03 3.28 -1.03
CA ALA A 206 9.88 4.15 -0.85
C ALA A 206 10.26 5.56 -0.39
N PHE A 207 11.29 5.67 0.45
CA PHE A 207 11.84 6.96 0.90
C PHE A 207 12.33 7.80 -0.29
N PHE A 208 13.12 7.20 -1.19
CA PHE A 208 13.58 7.90 -2.40
C PHE A 208 12.44 8.22 -3.36
N ILE A 209 11.45 7.32 -3.50
CA ILE A 209 10.24 7.60 -4.30
C ILE A 209 9.53 8.86 -3.77
N ALA A 210 9.28 8.93 -2.47
CA ALA A 210 8.61 10.06 -1.83
C ALA A 210 9.41 11.37 -1.96
N PHE A 211 10.73 11.28 -1.80
CA PHE A 211 11.63 12.43 -1.98
C PHE A 211 11.58 12.96 -3.42
N PHE A 212 11.75 12.09 -4.41
CA PHE A 212 11.72 12.48 -5.82
C PHE A 212 10.32 12.90 -6.26
N GLN A 213 9.27 12.33 -5.68
CA GLN A 213 7.89 12.77 -5.90
C GLN A 213 7.68 14.22 -5.43
N GLY A 214 8.06 14.54 -4.19
CA GLY A 214 7.91 15.88 -3.62
C GLY A 214 8.63 16.94 -4.44
N TYR A 215 9.86 16.65 -4.86
CA TYR A 215 10.65 17.54 -5.69
C TYR A 215 10.19 17.56 -7.15
N GLY A 216 9.90 16.42 -7.75
CA GLY A 216 9.51 16.26 -9.15
C GLY A 216 8.22 17.00 -9.52
N ILE A 217 7.27 17.14 -8.56
CA ILE A 217 6.06 17.94 -8.76
C ILE A 217 6.40 19.41 -9.08
N LEU A 218 7.49 19.94 -8.54
CA LEU A 218 7.91 21.32 -8.67
C LEU A 218 8.73 21.61 -9.92
N THR A 219 9.25 20.58 -10.57
CA THR A 219 10.12 20.72 -11.75
C THR A 219 9.36 21.05 -13.03
N PHE A 220 10.09 21.54 -14.03
CA PHE A 220 9.58 21.95 -15.32
C PHE A 220 9.95 20.92 -16.41
N TRP A 221 9.18 20.90 -17.50
CA TRP A 221 9.45 20.08 -18.65
C TRP A 221 10.66 20.60 -19.45
N GLY A 222 11.49 19.68 -19.95
CA GLY A 222 12.65 19.96 -20.80
C GLY A 222 13.87 20.44 -20.03
N LYS A 223 14.13 21.76 -20.04
CA LYS A 223 15.33 22.33 -19.42
C LYS A 223 15.12 22.65 -17.95
N SER A 224 16.13 22.37 -17.12
CA SER A 224 16.17 22.79 -15.73
C SER A 224 16.24 24.33 -15.63
N LYS A 225 15.50 24.90 -14.69
CA LYS A 225 15.55 26.33 -14.35
C LYS A 225 16.30 26.53 -13.03
N LYS A 226 16.91 27.72 -12.86
CA LYS A 226 17.61 28.09 -11.58
C LYS A 226 16.70 27.95 -10.36
N ASP A 227 15.41 28.19 -10.51
CA ASP A 227 14.43 28.04 -9.43
C ASP A 227 14.35 26.63 -8.85
N ASN A 228 14.73 25.60 -9.61
CA ASN A 228 14.74 24.22 -9.13
C ASN A 228 15.72 24.02 -7.96
N TYR A 229 16.86 24.71 -7.95
CA TYR A 229 17.82 24.64 -6.84
C TYR A 229 17.27 25.26 -5.56
N PHE A 230 16.52 26.35 -5.67
CA PHE A 230 15.84 26.97 -4.53
C PHE A 230 14.87 25.97 -3.87
N TYR A 231 14.03 25.29 -4.66
CA TYR A 231 13.09 24.31 -4.11
C TYR A 231 13.79 23.10 -3.50
N LEU A 232 14.89 22.64 -4.08
CA LEU A 232 15.69 21.56 -3.52
C LEU A 232 16.26 21.97 -2.15
N THR A 233 16.75 23.21 -2.03
CA THR A 233 17.23 23.75 -0.75
C THR A 233 16.11 23.83 0.29
N CYS A 234 14.94 24.34 -0.10
CA CYS A 234 13.77 24.40 0.80
C CYS A 234 13.36 23.01 1.28
N LEU A 235 13.33 22.02 0.38
CA LEU A 235 13.03 20.64 0.74
C LEU A 235 14.08 20.08 1.71
N GLY A 236 15.37 20.32 1.47
CA GLY A 236 16.44 19.92 2.38
C GLY A 236 16.28 20.51 3.80
N ILE A 237 15.89 21.79 3.89
CA ILE A 237 15.59 22.44 5.19
C ILE A 237 14.41 21.74 5.87
N VAL A 238 13.32 21.47 5.14
CA VAL A 238 12.16 20.74 5.67
C VAL A 238 12.56 19.36 6.21
N PHE A 239 13.42 18.63 5.51
CA PHE A 239 13.95 17.35 5.98
C PHE A 239 14.72 17.48 7.29
N ILE A 240 15.65 18.43 7.37
CA ILE A 240 16.45 18.64 8.58
C ILE A 240 15.55 19.00 9.76
N LEU A 241 14.60 19.92 9.56
CA LEU A 241 13.66 20.32 10.61
C LEU A 241 12.75 19.16 11.04
N THR A 242 12.24 18.37 10.10
CA THR A 242 11.41 17.21 10.42
C THR A 242 12.20 16.13 11.16
N PHE A 243 13.43 15.86 10.73
CA PHE A 243 14.31 14.91 11.42
C PHE A 243 14.61 15.37 12.84
N PHE A 244 14.98 16.62 13.03
CA PHE A 244 15.26 17.18 14.35
C PHE A 244 14.03 17.17 15.25
N PHE A 245 12.86 17.52 14.70
CA PHE A 245 11.59 17.50 15.44
C PHE A 245 11.21 16.08 15.88
N THR A 246 11.30 15.09 14.98
CA THR A 246 11.03 13.69 15.33
C THR A 246 12.02 13.17 16.37
N TYR A 247 13.30 13.50 16.24
CA TYR A 247 14.31 13.11 17.20
C TYR A 247 14.07 13.67 18.60
N THR A 248 13.67 14.94 18.70
CA THR A 248 13.40 15.61 19.99
C THR A 248 12.10 15.14 20.64
N LEU A 249 11.06 14.86 19.84
CA LEU A 249 9.77 14.44 20.36
C LEU A 249 9.77 12.98 20.85
N PHE A 250 10.50 12.10 20.19
CA PHE A 250 10.36 10.65 20.40
C PHE A 250 11.52 10.02 21.17
N ASN A 251 12.49 10.79 21.69
CA ASN A 251 13.62 10.25 22.45
C ASN A 251 14.19 8.95 21.85
N TYR A 252 14.76 9.03 20.63
CA TYR A 252 15.20 7.92 19.79
C TYR A 252 14.05 7.22 19.03
N PRO A 253 13.47 7.88 18.03
CA PRO A 253 12.42 7.28 17.20
C PRO A 253 12.98 6.10 16.40
N ASP A 254 12.13 5.09 16.21
CA ASP A 254 12.41 4.00 15.28
C ASP A 254 12.68 4.54 13.87
N ILE A 255 13.64 3.92 13.17
CA ILE A 255 14.08 4.38 11.84
C ILE A 255 12.94 4.36 10.80
N PHE A 256 12.04 3.38 10.88
CA PHE A 256 10.94 3.25 9.94
C PHE A 256 9.87 4.34 10.17
N SER A 257 9.60 4.65 11.42
CA SER A 257 8.71 5.76 11.78
C SER A 257 9.27 7.11 11.34
N THR A 258 10.57 7.34 11.59
CA THR A 258 11.26 8.56 11.16
C THR A 258 11.22 8.70 9.64
N ALA A 259 11.51 7.62 8.89
CA ALA A 259 11.41 7.61 7.43
C ALA A 259 10.01 7.98 6.95
N SER A 260 8.96 7.48 7.61
CA SER A 260 7.57 7.80 7.27
C SER A 260 7.25 9.29 7.45
N TYR A 261 7.70 9.92 8.52
CA TYR A 261 7.52 11.37 8.73
C TYR A 261 8.29 12.21 7.71
N LEU A 262 9.50 11.79 7.36
CA LEU A 262 10.29 12.45 6.33
C LEU A 262 9.64 12.32 4.94
N MET A 263 9.12 11.14 4.59
CA MET A 263 8.36 10.91 3.36
C MET A 263 7.11 11.80 3.30
N PHE A 264 6.32 11.84 4.39
CA PHE A 264 5.17 12.73 4.50
C PHE A 264 5.57 14.19 4.27
N ALA A 265 6.61 14.67 4.96
CA ALA A 265 7.10 16.04 4.86
C ALA A 265 7.54 16.39 3.42
N ALA A 266 8.22 15.47 2.72
CA ALA A 266 8.62 15.64 1.34
C ALA A 266 7.44 15.85 0.40
N ILE A 267 6.44 14.98 0.48
CA ILE A 267 5.28 15.02 -0.40
C ILE A 267 4.44 16.27 -0.12
N ILE A 268 4.15 16.56 1.15
CA ILE A 268 3.31 17.71 1.54
C ILE A 268 3.98 19.02 1.20
N SER A 269 5.29 19.19 1.46
CA SER A 269 6.00 20.42 1.09
C SER A 269 5.98 20.66 -0.41
N GLY A 270 6.18 19.61 -1.23
CA GLY A 270 6.06 19.69 -2.67
C GLY A 270 4.66 20.11 -3.13
N LEU A 271 3.60 19.53 -2.55
CA LEU A 271 2.22 19.89 -2.86
C LEU A 271 1.87 21.32 -2.45
N VAL A 272 2.25 21.74 -1.25
CA VAL A 272 1.99 23.10 -0.73
C VAL A 272 2.65 24.13 -1.64
N VAL A 273 3.93 23.95 -1.97
CA VAL A 273 4.64 24.87 -2.87
C VAL A 273 4.02 24.86 -4.27
N TYR A 274 3.62 23.68 -4.79
CA TYR A 274 2.93 23.57 -6.07
C TYR A 274 1.63 24.38 -6.10
N ILE A 275 0.78 24.21 -5.07
CA ILE A 275 -0.50 24.92 -4.95
C ILE A 275 -0.23 26.44 -4.83
N TYR A 276 0.70 26.84 -3.98
CA TYR A 276 1.05 28.25 -3.79
C TYR A 276 1.51 28.93 -5.08
N ARG A 277 2.44 28.30 -5.82
CA ARG A 277 2.94 28.80 -7.13
C ARG A 277 1.86 28.97 -8.16
N ASN A 278 0.86 28.13 -8.12
CA ASN A 278 -0.22 28.11 -9.11
C ASN A 278 -1.53 28.73 -8.56
N SER A 279 -1.52 29.35 -7.39
CA SER A 279 -2.71 29.90 -6.73
C SER A 279 -3.45 30.94 -7.57
N LYS A 280 -2.72 31.72 -8.39
CA LYS A 280 -3.29 32.70 -9.32
C LYS A 280 -3.87 32.08 -10.61
N ASN A 281 -3.62 30.78 -10.87
CA ASN A 281 -4.12 30.08 -12.04
C ASN A 281 -5.09 28.95 -11.62
N SER A 282 -6.32 29.34 -11.30
CA SER A 282 -7.37 28.39 -10.87
C SER A 282 -7.65 27.31 -11.90
N ILE A 283 -7.55 27.61 -13.19
CA ILE A 283 -7.75 26.65 -14.26
C ILE A 283 -6.66 25.58 -14.22
N LEU A 284 -5.41 25.94 -14.01
CA LEU A 284 -4.30 25.00 -13.91
C LEU A 284 -4.43 24.11 -12.65
N LEU A 285 -4.80 24.68 -11.51
CA LEU A 285 -5.03 23.94 -10.27
C LEU A 285 -6.20 22.96 -10.43
N PHE A 286 -7.31 23.47 -10.94
CA PHE A 286 -8.47 22.61 -11.27
C PHE A 286 -8.07 21.49 -12.23
N ASN A 287 -7.20 21.80 -13.21
CA ASN A 287 -6.66 20.87 -14.19
C ASN A 287 -5.80 19.77 -13.59
N ASN A 288 -5.19 19.96 -12.47
CA ASN A 288 -4.34 18.99 -11.79
C ASN A 288 -4.93 18.49 -10.45
N LEU A 289 -6.23 18.74 -10.22
CA LEU A 289 -6.88 18.37 -8.96
C LEU A 289 -6.74 16.86 -8.67
N GLY A 290 -6.95 15.99 -9.67
CA GLY A 290 -6.77 14.55 -9.50
C GLY A 290 -5.36 14.18 -9.07
N MET A 291 -4.33 14.79 -9.67
CA MET A 291 -2.94 14.61 -9.26
C MET A 291 -2.72 15.08 -7.81
N VAL A 292 -3.15 16.29 -7.47
CA VAL A 292 -2.98 16.85 -6.12
C VAL A 292 -3.67 15.97 -5.08
N THR A 293 -4.90 15.54 -5.36
CA THR A 293 -5.68 14.68 -4.45
C THR A 293 -5.02 13.31 -4.27
N ALA A 294 -4.57 12.66 -5.35
CA ALA A 294 -3.92 11.34 -5.25
C ALA A 294 -2.60 11.41 -4.46
N HIS A 295 -1.78 12.44 -4.70
CA HIS A 295 -0.53 12.61 -3.97
C HIS A 295 -0.76 13.04 -2.51
N PHE A 296 -1.81 13.79 -2.23
CA PHE A 296 -2.22 14.07 -0.85
C PHE A 296 -2.67 12.80 -0.14
N GLY A 297 -3.40 11.91 -0.81
CA GLY A 297 -3.83 10.63 -0.26
C GLY A 297 -2.67 9.73 0.16
N ILE A 298 -1.64 9.59 -0.68
CA ILE A 298 -0.45 8.81 -0.31
C ILE A 298 0.29 9.45 0.88
N ALA A 299 0.34 10.79 0.97
CA ALA A 299 0.94 11.45 2.12
C ALA A 299 0.16 11.15 3.41
N VAL A 300 -1.18 11.23 3.39
CA VAL A 300 -2.04 10.88 4.53
C VAL A 300 -1.85 9.42 4.96
N MET A 301 -1.77 8.49 4.00
CA MET A 301 -1.50 7.08 4.28
C MET A 301 -0.15 6.89 4.97
N ILE A 302 0.91 7.50 4.44
CA ILE A 302 2.27 7.41 5.02
C ILE A 302 2.31 8.02 6.42
N LEU A 303 1.63 9.13 6.66
CA LEU A 303 1.49 9.72 8.00
C LEU A 303 0.81 8.73 8.96
N GLY A 304 -0.27 8.09 8.54
CA GLY A 304 -0.95 7.06 9.33
C GLY A 304 -0.04 5.90 9.68
N ILE A 305 0.76 5.41 8.73
CA ILE A 305 1.77 4.36 8.96
C ILE A 305 2.79 4.82 10.00
N GLY A 306 3.33 6.02 9.87
CA GLY A 306 4.30 6.57 10.82
C GLY A 306 3.73 6.69 12.23
N VAL A 307 2.50 7.20 12.36
CA VAL A 307 1.84 7.36 13.67
C VAL A 307 1.55 6.01 14.32
N VAL A 308 1.00 5.06 13.57
CA VAL A 308 0.75 3.71 14.09
C VAL A 308 2.05 3.04 14.52
N SER A 309 3.12 3.15 13.72
CA SER A 309 4.42 2.56 14.07
C SER A 309 5.03 3.17 15.33
N SER A 310 4.88 4.50 15.52
CA SER A 310 5.47 5.21 16.67
C SER A 310 4.70 5.02 17.96
N PHE A 311 3.38 4.95 17.92
CA PHE A 311 2.54 5.09 19.12
C PHE A 311 1.67 3.88 19.43
N SER A 312 1.70 2.81 18.61
CA SER A 312 0.97 1.60 18.97
C SER A 312 1.50 0.99 20.26
N GLN A 313 0.56 0.58 21.11
CA GLN A 313 0.87 -0.15 22.32
C GLN A 313 0.30 -1.55 22.20
N ASN A 314 1.10 -2.54 22.55
CA ASN A 314 0.71 -3.95 22.50
C ASN A 314 0.98 -4.59 23.85
N LYS A 315 0.01 -5.35 24.36
CA LYS A 315 0.14 -6.12 25.58
C LYS A 315 -0.49 -7.49 25.37
N GLU A 316 0.26 -8.53 25.62
CA GLU A 316 -0.24 -9.89 25.70
C GLU A 316 -0.40 -10.28 27.16
N VAL A 317 -1.55 -10.79 27.53
CA VAL A 317 -1.88 -11.10 28.92
C VAL A 317 -2.56 -12.45 29.03
N ILE A 318 -2.27 -13.17 30.13
CA ILE A 318 -3.04 -14.33 30.56
C ILE A 318 -4.09 -13.82 31.53
N ILE A 319 -5.37 -13.98 31.19
CA ILE A 319 -6.47 -13.40 31.95
C ILE A 319 -7.62 -14.42 32.12
N GLY A 320 -8.13 -14.52 33.36
CA GLY A 320 -9.26 -15.36 33.71
C GLY A 320 -10.51 -14.55 34.06
N LYS A 321 -11.62 -15.25 34.27
CA LYS A 321 -12.89 -14.64 34.67
C LYS A 321 -12.76 -13.86 35.98
N GLY A 322 -13.19 -12.59 35.91
CA GLY A 322 -13.12 -11.65 37.04
C GLY A 322 -11.76 -10.92 37.18
N GLU A 323 -10.72 -11.35 36.49
CA GLU A 323 -9.41 -10.68 36.48
C GLU A 323 -9.44 -9.43 35.62
N PHE A 324 -8.53 -8.50 35.89
CA PHE A 324 -8.40 -7.26 35.13
C PHE A 324 -6.95 -6.97 34.73
N THR A 325 -6.77 -6.18 33.71
CA THR A 325 -5.47 -5.67 33.28
C THR A 325 -5.62 -4.22 32.82
N ASN A 326 -4.51 -3.48 32.84
CA ASN A 326 -4.48 -2.09 32.41
C ASN A 326 -3.57 -1.95 31.17
N LEU A 327 -4.01 -1.15 30.23
CA LEU A 327 -3.19 -0.68 29.13
C LEU A 327 -3.50 0.80 28.89
N ASN A 328 -2.50 1.65 29.08
CA ASN A 328 -2.66 3.10 29.01
C ASN A 328 -3.85 3.60 29.87
N ASN A 329 -4.82 4.26 29.26
CA ASN A 329 -6.00 4.80 29.94
C ASN A 329 -7.15 3.79 30.09
N TYR A 330 -6.99 2.56 29.62
CA TYR A 330 -8.03 1.54 29.66
C TYR A 330 -7.81 0.55 30.79
N ASN A 331 -8.85 0.33 31.58
CA ASN A 331 -8.95 -0.76 32.55
C ASN A 331 -9.84 -1.85 31.95
N ILE A 332 -9.32 -3.04 31.73
CA ILE A 332 -9.93 -4.10 30.93
C ILE A 332 -10.12 -5.31 31.85
N LYS A 333 -11.39 -5.71 32.03
CA LYS A 333 -11.78 -6.84 32.87
C LYS A 333 -12.45 -7.92 32.02
N LEU A 334 -12.03 -9.18 32.16
CA LEU A 334 -12.76 -10.31 31.63
C LEU A 334 -13.96 -10.61 32.53
N VAL A 335 -15.18 -10.45 32.00
CA VAL A 335 -16.42 -10.60 32.78
C VAL A 335 -16.94 -12.03 32.68
N ASP A 336 -17.08 -12.54 31.47
CA ASP A 336 -17.65 -13.85 31.22
C ASP A 336 -17.17 -14.48 29.94
N GLU A 337 -17.42 -15.77 29.76
CA GLU A 337 -17.24 -16.49 28.51
C GLU A 337 -18.50 -17.33 28.21
N ASP A 338 -18.85 -17.40 26.94
CA ASP A 338 -20.01 -18.16 26.47
C ASP A 338 -19.66 -18.97 25.23
N LYS A 339 -20.34 -20.09 25.04
CA LYS A 339 -20.27 -20.91 23.85
C LYS A 339 -21.51 -20.71 23.03
N GLN A 340 -21.36 -20.22 21.81
CA GLN A 340 -22.46 -19.95 20.89
C GLN A 340 -22.39 -20.90 19.70
N ASN A 341 -23.54 -21.43 19.30
CA ASN A 341 -23.67 -22.31 18.14
C ASN A 341 -24.43 -21.57 17.06
N PHE A 342 -23.73 -21.36 15.94
CA PHE A 342 -24.32 -20.79 14.74
C PHE A 342 -24.61 -21.87 13.70
N SER A 343 -25.25 -21.54 12.61
CA SER A 343 -25.64 -22.49 11.57
C SER A 343 -24.46 -23.17 10.86
N ASN A 344 -23.31 -22.52 10.79
CA ASN A 344 -22.12 -22.96 10.05
C ASN A 344 -20.82 -22.96 10.86
N TYR A 345 -20.82 -22.48 12.11
CA TYR A 345 -19.65 -22.50 12.99
C TYR A 345 -20.05 -22.50 14.48
N TYR A 346 -19.09 -22.84 15.32
CA TYR A 346 -19.15 -22.75 16.78
C TYR A 346 -18.20 -21.68 17.27
N ALA A 347 -18.67 -20.78 18.15
CA ALA A 347 -17.86 -19.70 18.68
C ALA A 347 -17.68 -19.83 20.20
N GLN A 348 -16.47 -19.52 20.67
CA GLN A 348 -16.17 -19.21 22.07
C GLN A 348 -16.04 -17.69 22.18
N VAL A 349 -17.07 -17.06 22.71
CA VAL A 349 -17.15 -15.59 22.86
C VAL A 349 -16.69 -15.24 24.27
N VAL A 350 -15.73 -14.31 24.38
CA VAL A 350 -15.23 -13.81 25.67
C VAL A 350 -15.66 -12.37 25.84
N GLN A 351 -16.35 -12.09 26.94
CA GLN A 351 -16.89 -10.75 27.21
C GLN A 351 -15.91 -9.96 28.07
N PHE A 352 -15.44 -8.84 27.53
CA PHE A 352 -14.64 -7.86 28.26
C PHE A 352 -15.45 -6.61 28.58
N GLU A 353 -15.33 -6.13 29.81
CA GLU A 353 -15.75 -4.79 30.21
C GLU A 353 -14.51 -3.90 30.22
N VAL A 354 -14.54 -2.83 29.45
CA VAL A 354 -13.47 -1.85 29.37
C VAL A 354 -13.94 -0.53 29.95
N ILE A 355 -13.17 0.04 30.86
CA ILE A 355 -13.41 1.36 31.43
C ILE A 355 -12.32 2.30 30.91
N ASP A 356 -12.72 3.31 30.13
CA ASP A 356 -11.84 4.41 29.79
C ASP A 356 -11.69 5.35 31.00
N ASN A 357 -10.52 5.40 31.57
CA ASN A 357 -10.25 6.22 32.76
C ASN A 357 -10.34 7.73 32.48
N THR A 358 -10.24 8.15 31.22
CA THR A 358 -10.34 9.55 30.82
C THR A 358 -11.79 10.02 30.75
N THR A 359 -12.63 9.26 30.02
CA THR A 359 -14.03 9.61 29.79
C THR A 359 -14.99 8.99 30.80
N LYS A 360 -14.51 8.00 31.58
CA LYS A 360 -15.32 7.16 32.48
C LYS A 360 -16.37 6.32 31.78
N ASN A 361 -16.31 6.22 30.47
CA ASN A 361 -17.23 5.39 29.70
C ASN A 361 -16.93 3.91 29.92
N LYS A 362 -18.00 3.12 29.98
CA LYS A 362 -17.93 1.66 29.98
C LYS A 362 -18.23 1.15 28.58
N ILE A 363 -17.36 0.27 28.10
CA ILE A 363 -17.39 -0.31 26.75
C ILE A 363 -17.41 -1.83 26.91
N GLY A 364 -18.32 -2.51 26.23
CA GLY A 364 -18.31 -3.96 26.16
C GLY A 364 -17.64 -4.40 24.88
N LEU A 365 -16.66 -5.32 24.96
CA LEU A 365 -16.01 -5.95 23.80
C LEU A 365 -16.16 -7.47 23.90
N LYS A 366 -16.41 -8.10 22.74
CA LYS A 366 -16.73 -9.54 22.64
C LYS A 366 -15.91 -10.23 21.56
N PRO A 367 -14.56 -10.27 21.66
CA PRO A 367 -13.77 -11.04 20.75
C PRO A 367 -14.13 -12.53 20.85
N GLU A 368 -14.04 -13.24 19.71
CA GLU A 368 -14.40 -14.65 19.67
C GLU A 368 -13.37 -15.52 18.96
N LYS A 369 -13.44 -16.80 19.26
CA LYS A 369 -12.70 -17.85 18.57
C LYS A 369 -13.69 -18.81 17.94
N SER A 370 -13.73 -18.79 16.60
CA SER A 370 -14.74 -19.50 15.81
C SER A 370 -14.12 -20.73 15.16
N PHE A 371 -14.82 -21.86 15.24
CA PHE A 371 -14.47 -23.09 14.57
C PHE A 371 -15.48 -23.40 13.46
N TYR A 372 -14.98 -23.56 12.24
CA TYR A 372 -15.75 -23.86 11.04
C TYR A 372 -15.61 -25.33 10.66
N PRO A 373 -16.62 -26.21 10.98
CA PRO A 373 -16.50 -27.65 10.75
C PRO A 373 -16.31 -28.01 9.27
N ALA A 374 -16.95 -27.27 8.36
CA ALA A 374 -16.91 -27.53 6.92
C ALA A 374 -15.49 -27.41 6.32
N SER A 375 -14.68 -26.51 6.85
CA SER A 375 -13.28 -26.27 6.42
C SER A 375 -12.24 -26.81 7.40
N ASN A 376 -12.69 -27.36 8.54
CA ASN A 376 -11.84 -27.75 9.68
C ASN A 376 -10.86 -26.62 10.09
N ASN A 377 -11.33 -25.37 10.09
CA ASN A 377 -10.52 -24.20 10.33
C ASN A 377 -10.95 -23.47 11.61
N MET A 378 -9.96 -22.98 12.38
CA MET A 378 -10.16 -22.08 13.51
C MET A 378 -9.82 -20.66 13.09
N MET A 379 -10.75 -19.73 13.30
CA MET A 379 -10.53 -18.32 13.10
C MET A 379 -10.59 -17.57 14.44
N THR A 380 -9.80 -16.54 14.55
CA THR A 380 -9.85 -15.60 15.68
C THR A 380 -10.46 -14.31 15.17
N GLU A 381 -11.60 -13.93 15.72
CA GLU A 381 -12.25 -12.68 15.42
C GLU A 381 -12.00 -11.71 16.56
N SER A 382 -11.52 -10.53 16.21
CA SER A 382 -11.25 -9.47 17.17
C SER A 382 -12.49 -8.62 17.39
N ASP A 383 -12.59 -7.98 18.55
CA ASP A 383 -13.54 -6.89 18.72
C ASP A 383 -12.81 -5.59 18.97
N ILE A 384 -13.32 -4.50 18.40
CA ILE A 384 -12.61 -3.24 18.27
C ILE A 384 -13.48 -2.10 18.76
N TYR A 385 -13.05 -1.43 19.81
CA TYR A 385 -13.63 -0.14 20.17
C TYR A 385 -12.98 0.97 19.36
N VAL A 386 -13.78 1.63 18.60
CA VAL A 386 -13.42 2.66 17.65
C VAL A 386 -13.62 4.05 18.24
N SER A 387 -12.56 4.84 18.33
CA SER A 387 -12.62 6.25 18.69
C SER A 387 -12.01 7.15 17.61
N PRO A 388 -12.24 8.47 17.63
CA PRO A 388 -11.60 9.37 16.66
C PRO A 388 -10.08 9.41 16.74
N LYS A 389 -9.50 9.11 17.89
CA LYS A 389 -8.06 9.20 18.15
C LYS A 389 -7.35 7.86 18.01
N GLU A 390 -7.99 6.77 18.44
CA GLU A 390 -7.36 5.47 18.51
C GLU A 390 -8.40 4.34 18.47
N ASP A 391 -7.99 3.19 18.02
CA ASP A 391 -8.75 1.96 18.12
C ASP A 391 -8.18 1.12 19.28
N LEU A 392 -9.04 0.67 20.19
CA LEU A 392 -8.71 -0.36 21.16
C LEU A 392 -9.13 -1.71 20.59
N TYR A 393 -8.17 -2.56 20.36
CA TYR A 393 -8.29 -3.84 19.69
C TYR A 393 -8.05 -4.97 20.70
N ILE A 394 -8.97 -5.93 20.79
CA ILE A 394 -8.81 -7.13 21.63
C ILE A 394 -9.03 -8.36 20.75
N SER A 395 -8.09 -9.30 20.80
CA SER A 395 -8.20 -10.61 20.16
C SER A 395 -7.77 -11.72 21.12
N LEU A 396 -8.29 -12.94 20.86
CA LEU A 396 -7.98 -14.13 21.65
C LEU A 396 -6.96 -14.99 20.95
N SER A 397 -5.92 -15.45 21.66
CA SER A 397 -4.97 -16.43 21.12
C SER A 397 -5.43 -17.85 21.47
N GLU A 398 -5.04 -18.36 22.64
CA GLU A 398 -5.34 -19.73 23.05
C GLU A 398 -5.95 -19.72 24.47
N LYS A 399 -6.77 -20.74 24.73
CA LYS A 399 -7.24 -21.04 26.07
C LYS A 399 -6.30 -22.06 26.71
N LEU A 400 -5.73 -21.70 27.86
CA LEU A 400 -4.83 -22.57 28.61
C LEU A 400 -5.59 -23.67 29.38
N ASP A 401 -4.92 -24.75 29.74
CA ASP A 401 -5.48 -25.82 30.59
C ASP A 401 -5.97 -25.31 31.96
N SER A 402 -5.41 -24.18 32.42
CA SER A 402 -5.86 -23.49 33.62
C SER A 402 -7.24 -22.82 33.51
N GLY A 403 -7.85 -22.86 32.29
CA GLY A 403 -9.10 -22.18 31.98
C GLY A 403 -8.97 -20.68 31.69
N LYS A 404 -7.75 -20.13 31.73
CA LYS A 404 -7.49 -18.72 31.41
C LYS A 404 -7.22 -18.54 29.91
N TRP A 405 -7.50 -17.35 29.40
CA TRP A 405 -7.24 -16.97 28.01
C TRP A 405 -5.93 -16.19 27.86
N ILE A 406 -5.21 -16.46 26.77
CA ILE A 406 -4.18 -15.54 26.28
C ILE A 406 -4.91 -14.53 25.41
N ALA A 407 -4.96 -13.27 25.86
CA ALA A 407 -5.58 -12.18 25.14
C ALA A 407 -4.52 -11.16 24.68
N LYS A 408 -4.61 -10.73 23.43
CA LYS A 408 -3.77 -9.69 22.86
C LYS A 408 -4.58 -8.39 22.83
N ILE A 409 -4.08 -7.40 23.54
CA ILE A 409 -4.71 -6.08 23.68
C ILE A 409 -3.82 -5.06 23.02
N GLN A 410 -4.37 -4.26 22.13
CA GLN A 410 -3.59 -3.29 21.37
C GLN A 410 -4.32 -1.93 21.31
N ILE A 411 -3.53 -0.85 21.37
CA ILE A 411 -3.99 0.50 21.08
C ILE A 411 -3.34 0.93 19.77
N LYS A 412 -4.16 1.33 18.80
CA LYS A 412 -3.75 1.73 17.44
C LYS A 412 -4.16 3.18 17.17
N PRO A 413 -3.30 4.16 17.48
CA PRO A 413 -3.65 5.56 17.29
C PRO A 413 -3.68 5.90 15.80
N PHE A 414 -4.74 6.59 15.39
CA PHE A 414 -4.98 7.10 14.04
C PHE A 414 -4.81 6.10 12.89
N VAL A 415 -4.96 4.79 13.15
CA VAL A 415 -4.81 3.74 12.13
C VAL A 415 -5.70 3.98 10.91
N ARG A 416 -6.84 4.63 11.08
CA ARG A 416 -7.78 4.97 10.00
C ARG A 416 -7.24 5.93 8.96
N LEU A 417 -6.20 6.70 9.27
CA LEU A 417 -5.53 7.55 8.30
C LEU A 417 -4.97 6.73 7.12
N ILE A 418 -4.60 5.47 7.36
CA ILE A 418 -4.09 4.58 6.31
C ILE A 418 -5.15 4.35 5.25
N TRP A 419 -6.36 3.93 5.66
CA TRP A 419 -7.47 3.67 4.72
C TRP A 419 -8.09 4.95 4.17
N LEU A 420 -8.12 6.04 4.97
CA LEU A 420 -8.52 7.36 4.49
C LEU A 420 -7.58 7.84 3.37
N GLY A 421 -6.28 7.62 3.51
CA GLY A 421 -5.30 7.92 2.48
C GLY A 421 -5.57 7.14 1.19
N ALA A 422 -5.84 5.84 1.28
CA ALA A 422 -6.21 5.01 0.13
C ALA A 422 -7.50 5.49 -0.55
N LEU A 423 -8.52 5.87 0.23
CA LEU A 423 -9.76 6.44 -0.29
C LEU A 423 -9.52 7.77 -1.02
N ILE A 424 -8.73 8.68 -0.45
CA ILE A 424 -8.36 9.95 -1.08
C ILE A 424 -7.58 9.71 -2.38
N MET A 425 -6.65 8.74 -2.40
CA MET A 425 -5.94 8.34 -3.63
C MET A 425 -6.90 7.87 -4.71
N THR A 426 -7.85 7.00 -4.35
CA THR A 426 -8.90 6.49 -5.24
C THR A 426 -9.72 7.64 -5.85
N ILE A 427 -10.17 8.58 -5.02
CA ILE A 427 -10.90 9.78 -5.47
C ILE A 427 -10.03 10.60 -6.44
N GLY A 428 -8.75 10.79 -6.10
CA GLY A 428 -7.79 11.49 -6.97
C GLY A 428 -7.65 10.84 -8.35
N GLY A 429 -7.59 9.51 -8.39
CA GLY A 429 -7.55 8.74 -9.63
C GLY A 429 -8.83 8.92 -10.46
N PHE A 430 -10.00 8.80 -9.86
CA PHE A 430 -11.27 9.06 -10.57
C PHE A 430 -11.36 10.49 -11.10
N LEU A 431 -10.97 11.49 -10.30
CA LEU A 431 -10.93 12.88 -10.75
C LEU A 431 -10.00 13.06 -11.96
N ALA A 432 -8.90 12.32 -12.04
CA ALA A 432 -7.97 12.36 -13.17
C ALA A 432 -8.52 11.69 -14.44
N VAL A 433 -9.40 10.67 -14.28
CA VAL A 433 -10.02 9.93 -15.40
C VAL A 433 -11.20 10.69 -16.02
N PHE A 434 -12.14 11.13 -15.19
CA PHE A 434 -13.42 11.69 -15.67
C PHE A 434 -13.32 13.13 -16.16
N ARG A 435 -12.14 13.68 -16.13
CA ARG A 435 -11.91 15.01 -16.59
C ARG A 435 -11.81 15.06 -18.12
N ARG A 436 -12.64 15.92 -18.73
CA ARG A 436 -12.57 16.22 -20.17
C ARG A 436 -11.23 16.90 -20.47
N THR A 437 -10.41 16.28 -21.30
CA THR A 437 -9.28 16.94 -21.95
C THR A 437 -9.82 17.77 -23.11
N LYS A 438 -9.24 18.96 -23.36
CA LYS A 438 -9.62 19.87 -24.47
C LYS A 438 -9.52 19.24 -25.87
N TYR A 439 -9.29 17.94 -25.98
CA TYR A 439 -9.09 17.18 -27.21
C TYR A 439 -10.12 16.04 -27.38
N GLU A 440 -11.18 16.01 -26.56
CA GLU A 440 -12.42 15.26 -26.81
C GLU A 440 -13.53 16.27 -27.29
#